data_b596192542090570227cad39aeb6c707
#
_entry.id   b596192542090570227cad39aeb6c707
#
_cell.length_a   1.000
_cell.length_b   1.000
_cell.length_c   1.000
_cell.angle_alpha   90.00
_cell.angle_beta   90.00
_cell.angle_gamma   90.00
#
_symmetry.space_group_name_H-M   'P 1'
#
loop_
_entity.id
_entity.type
_entity.pdbx_description
1 polymer ?
#
loop_
_entity_poly.entity_id
_entity_poly.type
_entity_poly.pdbx_seq_one_letter_code
_entity_poly.pdbx_strand_id
1 'polypeptide(L)'
;AMEATVMNVLNTKDKALIINGGSFGTRFVKLCQLHGIAYEELKLDTGCGFTKKDLEKYENSNFTCALVNYHETSTGELYDINLLSDFCKRNNMLLIVDCISAFLADEFDMEKLNADVMITGSQKALACPPGISIIVLANRAVKRVYNNESKSMYLDLKSALENAQRGQTPF
;
A
#
# COMPACT_ATOMS: atom_id res chain seq x y z
N ALA A 1 5.06 8.44 -3.62
CA ALA A 1 4.78 7.02 -3.83
C ALA A 1 3.38 6.62 -3.37
N MET A 2 2.96 6.86 -2.10
CA MET A 2 1.64 6.47 -1.59
C MET A 2 0.49 6.96 -2.49
N GLU A 3 0.45 8.26 -2.83
CA GLU A 3 -0.60 8.81 -3.70
C GLU A 3 -0.57 8.21 -5.11
N ALA A 4 0.63 8.09 -5.72
CA ALA A 4 0.78 7.44 -7.01
C ALA A 4 0.23 6.01 -6.99
N THR A 5 0.46 5.26 -5.91
CA THR A 5 -0.07 3.91 -5.75
C THR A 5 -1.60 3.92 -5.67
N VAL A 6 -2.17 4.71 -4.76
CA VAL A 6 -3.63 4.73 -4.54
C VAL A 6 -4.37 5.10 -5.84
N MET A 7 -3.96 6.16 -6.52
CA MET A 7 -4.67 6.67 -7.69
C MET A 7 -4.50 5.84 -8.97
N ASN A 8 -3.46 4.99 -9.06
CA ASN A 8 -3.23 4.17 -10.24
C ASN A 8 -3.67 2.71 -10.06
N VAL A 9 -3.59 2.17 -8.83
CA VAL A 9 -3.93 0.77 -8.55
C VAL A 9 -5.39 0.61 -8.17
N LEU A 10 -5.99 1.62 -7.52
CA LEU A 10 -7.38 1.62 -7.08
C LEU A 10 -8.25 2.57 -7.93
N ASN A 11 -9.54 2.35 -7.89
CA ASN A 11 -10.54 3.21 -8.52
C ASN A 11 -11.84 3.28 -7.68
N THR A 12 -12.82 4.03 -8.12
CA THR A 12 -14.08 4.27 -7.37
C THR A 12 -14.97 3.03 -7.18
N LYS A 13 -14.62 1.88 -7.80
CA LYS A 13 -15.31 0.59 -7.57
C LYS A 13 -14.67 -0.22 -6.46
N ASP A 14 -13.50 0.22 -5.99
CA ASP A 14 -12.79 -0.45 -4.91
C ASP A 14 -13.29 -0.01 -3.55
N LYS A 15 -13.14 -0.91 -2.58
CA LYS A 15 -13.34 -0.65 -1.15
C LYS A 15 -12.10 -1.11 -0.40
N ALA A 16 -11.42 -0.19 0.26
CA ALA A 16 -10.19 -0.44 0.99
C ALA A 16 -10.44 -0.71 2.48
N LEU A 17 -9.79 -1.72 3.04
CA LEU A 17 -9.59 -1.85 4.48
C LEU A 17 -8.25 -1.17 4.82
N ILE A 18 -8.28 -0.17 5.69
CA ILE A 18 -7.08 0.59 6.08
C ILE A 18 -6.72 0.25 7.51
N ILE A 19 -5.50 -0.25 7.71
CA ILE A 19 -4.93 -0.43 9.05
C ILE A 19 -4.41 0.93 9.50
N ASN A 20 -5.02 1.49 10.55
CA ASN A 20 -4.74 2.85 11.00
C ASN A 20 -4.46 2.91 12.50
N GLY A 21 -3.19 2.86 12.88
CA GLY A 21 -2.72 3.04 14.25
C GLY A 21 -1.88 4.31 14.45
N GLY A 22 -1.85 5.21 13.42
CA GLY A 22 -1.06 6.43 13.53
C GLY A 22 -1.19 7.40 12.37
N SER A 23 -0.24 8.33 12.28
CA SER A 23 -0.30 9.42 11.29
C SER A 23 -0.13 8.94 9.85
N PHE A 24 0.60 7.85 9.62
CA PHE A 24 0.81 7.31 8.28
C PHE A 24 -0.37 6.45 7.82
N GLY A 25 -1.02 5.69 8.72
CA GLY A 25 -2.31 5.08 8.43
C GLY A 25 -3.38 6.11 8.06
N THR A 26 -3.45 7.22 8.82
CA THR A 26 -4.33 8.36 8.51
C THR A 26 -4.03 8.99 7.13
N ARG A 27 -2.79 8.90 6.63
CA ARG A 27 -2.45 9.37 5.29
C ARG A 27 -3.14 8.55 4.20
N PHE A 28 -3.22 7.23 4.33
CA PHE A 28 -3.99 6.39 3.42
C PHE A 28 -5.48 6.75 3.43
N VAL A 29 -6.04 7.05 4.61
CA VAL A 29 -7.43 7.53 4.74
C VAL A 29 -7.64 8.79 3.91
N LYS A 30 -6.78 9.79 4.08
CA LYS A 30 -6.86 11.06 3.33
C LYS A 30 -6.72 10.84 1.82
N LEU A 31 -5.87 9.93 1.39
CA LEU A 31 -5.69 9.60 -0.03
C LEU A 31 -6.94 8.92 -0.59
N CYS A 32 -7.54 7.98 0.13
CA CYS A 32 -8.81 7.37 -0.30
C CYS A 32 -9.92 8.41 -0.40
N GLN A 33 -10.04 9.32 0.56
CA GLN A 33 -10.99 10.44 0.50
C GLN A 33 -10.76 11.34 -0.73
N LEU A 34 -9.50 11.73 -0.96
CA LEU A 34 -9.14 12.61 -2.07
C LEU A 34 -9.48 12.00 -3.44
N HIS A 35 -9.26 10.70 -3.60
CA HIS A 35 -9.47 9.99 -4.85
C HIS A 35 -10.85 9.30 -4.96
N GLY A 36 -11.74 9.50 -3.99
CA GLY A 36 -13.09 8.94 -4.01
C GLY A 36 -13.14 7.42 -3.90
N ILE A 37 -12.16 6.81 -3.22
CA ILE A 37 -12.12 5.37 -2.95
C ILE A 37 -12.92 5.11 -1.67
N ALA A 38 -13.88 4.19 -1.72
CA ALA A 38 -14.58 3.75 -0.52
C ALA A 38 -13.62 3.01 0.42
N TYR A 39 -13.74 3.24 1.72
CA TYR A 39 -12.86 2.63 2.70
C TYR A 39 -13.57 2.40 4.04
N GLU A 40 -13.00 1.49 4.82
CA GLU A 40 -13.21 1.39 6.27
C GLU A 40 -11.85 1.33 6.97
N GLU A 41 -11.83 1.83 8.21
CA GLU A 41 -10.62 1.86 9.03
C GLU A 41 -10.70 0.79 10.12
N LEU A 42 -9.70 -0.08 10.19
CA LEU A 42 -9.35 -0.77 11.42
C LEU A 42 -8.50 0.20 12.25
N LYS A 43 -9.19 0.97 13.09
CA LYS A 43 -8.52 1.91 14.02
C LYS A 43 -7.92 1.15 15.18
N LEU A 44 -6.66 1.43 15.45
CA LEU A 44 -5.88 0.86 16.54
C LEU A 44 -5.52 1.96 17.53
N ASP A 45 -5.40 1.59 18.79
CA ASP A 45 -4.84 2.47 19.80
C ASP A 45 -3.35 2.71 19.54
N THR A 46 -2.84 3.86 19.97
CA THR A 46 -1.45 4.25 19.77
C THR A 46 -0.48 3.21 20.33
N GLY A 47 0.42 2.71 19.47
CA GLY A 47 1.41 1.69 19.84
C GLY A 47 0.84 0.29 20.03
N CYS A 48 -0.37 0.04 19.51
CA CYS A 48 -0.99 -1.29 19.52
C CYS A 48 -1.08 -1.88 18.13
N GLY A 49 -0.76 -3.17 18.01
CA GLY A 49 -0.99 -3.97 16.82
C GLY A 49 -2.44 -4.46 16.74
N PHE A 50 -2.79 -5.05 15.60
CA PHE A 50 -4.07 -5.75 15.42
C PHE A 50 -3.90 -7.26 15.65
N THR A 51 -5.01 -7.91 15.95
CA THR A 51 -5.09 -9.35 16.18
C THR A 51 -5.94 -10.02 15.09
N LYS A 52 -5.89 -11.36 15.04
CA LYS A 52 -6.77 -12.15 14.18
C LYS A 52 -8.25 -11.81 14.43
N LYS A 53 -8.66 -11.65 15.70
CA LYS A 53 -10.03 -11.31 16.07
C LYS A 53 -10.48 -9.95 15.52
N ASP A 54 -9.56 -9.00 15.39
CA ASP A 54 -9.87 -7.69 14.82
C ASP A 54 -10.14 -7.79 13.31
N LEU A 55 -9.42 -8.67 12.61
CA LEU A 55 -9.64 -8.93 11.18
C LEU A 55 -10.88 -9.78 10.90
N GLU A 56 -11.28 -10.68 11.81
CA GLU A 56 -12.47 -11.53 11.66
C GLU A 56 -13.75 -10.72 11.41
N LYS A 57 -13.83 -9.49 11.92
CA LYS A 57 -14.97 -8.58 11.70
C LYS A 57 -15.16 -8.20 10.22
N TYR A 58 -14.12 -8.35 9.42
CA TYR A 58 -14.06 -7.95 8.02
C TYR A 58 -14.04 -9.16 7.07
N GLU A 59 -14.10 -10.39 7.59
CA GLU A 59 -14.16 -11.60 6.77
C GLU A 59 -15.41 -11.60 5.88
N ASN A 60 -15.25 -12.08 4.65
CA ASN A 60 -16.31 -12.15 3.64
C ASN A 60 -17.03 -10.81 3.36
N SER A 61 -16.36 -9.71 3.67
CA SER A 61 -16.83 -8.36 3.32
C SER A 61 -16.38 -7.98 1.90
N ASN A 62 -16.98 -6.92 1.35
CA ASN A 62 -16.72 -6.51 -0.04
C ASN A 62 -15.42 -5.67 -0.20
N PHE A 63 -14.40 -5.92 0.61
CA PHE A 63 -13.12 -5.26 0.44
C PHE A 63 -12.34 -5.84 -0.73
N THR A 64 -11.76 -4.97 -1.55
CA THR A 64 -10.94 -5.34 -2.71
C THR A 64 -9.45 -5.21 -2.43
N CYS A 65 -9.08 -4.47 -1.40
CA CYS A 65 -7.69 -4.26 -1.00
C CYS A 65 -7.54 -3.96 0.49
N ALA A 66 -6.35 -4.20 1.02
CA ALA A 66 -5.89 -3.71 2.31
C ALA A 66 -4.72 -2.75 2.10
N LEU A 67 -4.73 -1.64 2.85
CA LEU A 67 -3.69 -0.62 2.89
C LEU A 67 -3.07 -0.59 4.28
N VAL A 68 -1.77 -0.73 4.37
CA VAL A 68 -1.05 -0.77 5.65
C VAL A 68 0.30 -0.09 5.55
N ASN A 69 0.70 0.64 6.59
CA ASN A 69 2.10 0.97 6.85
C ASN A 69 2.68 -0.16 7.68
N TYR A 70 3.63 -0.93 7.14
CA TYR A 70 4.18 -2.09 7.85
C TYR A 70 4.80 -1.68 9.19
N HIS A 71 5.55 -0.58 9.19
CA HIS A 71 6.08 0.06 10.40
C HIS A 71 5.44 1.44 10.54
N GLU A 72 4.52 1.61 11.48
CA GLU A 72 3.90 2.91 11.78
C GLU A 72 4.88 3.81 12.52
N THR A 73 5.61 4.62 11.79
CA THR A 73 6.72 5.43 12.29
C THR A 73 6.31 6.40 13.41
N SER A 74 5.06 6.87 13.40
CA SER A 74 4.59 7.85 14.38
C SER A 74 4.39 7.26 15.78
N THR A 75 4.29 5.93 15.89
CA THR A 75 4.07 5.21 17.15
C THR A 75 5.17 4.20 17.46
N GLY A 76 5.99 3.83 16.46
CA GLY A 76 7.00 2.80 16.55
C GLY A 76 6.44 1.37 16.44
N GLU A 77 5.18 1.20 16.09
CA GLU A 77 4.53 -0.10 15.98
C GLU A 77 4.91 -0.81 14.69
N LEU A 78 5.35 -2.05 14.79
CA LEU A 78 5.57 -2.98 13.68
C LEU A 78 4.41 -3.97 13.62
N TYR A 79 3.58 -3.89 12.61
CA TYR A 79 2.41 -4.74 12.49
C TYR A 79 2.74 -6.16 12.04
N ASP A 80 1.92 -7.15 12.47
CA ASP A 80 2.01 -8.52 11.96
C ASP A 80 1.53 -8.59 10.50
N ILE A 81 2.47 -8.37 9.58
CA ILE A 81 2.18 -8.37 8.15
C ILE A 81 1.82 -9.77 7.63
N ASN A 82 2.29 -10.86 8.28
CA ASN A 82 1.93 -12.22 7.90
C ASN A 82 0.44 -12.47 8.16
N LEU A 83 -0.04 -12.04 9.32
CA LEU A 83 -1.47 -12.15 9.66
C LEU A 83 -2.35 -11.40 8.67
N LEU A 84 -1.96 -10.19 8.27
CA LEU A 84 -2.71 -9.40 7.26
C LEU A 84 -2.62 -10.04 5.87
N SER A 85 -1.46 -10.55 5.49
CA SER A 85 -1.25 -11.28 4.22
C SER A 85 -2.19 -12.48 4.11
N ASP A 86 -2.25 -13.31 5.15
CA ASP A 86 -3.12 -14.47 5.17
C ASP A 86 -4.61 -14.08 5.11
N PHE A 87 -4.99 -13.00 5.77
CA PHE A 87 -6.33 -12.43 5.67
C PHE A 87 -6.64 -11.99 4.23
N CYS A 88 -5.73 -11.24 3.58
CA CYS A 88 -5.89 -10.79 2.21
C CYS A 88 -5.99 -11.95 1.21
N LYS A 89 -5.16 -12.99 1.39
CA LYS A 89 -5.20 -14.20 0.54
C LYS A 89 -6.57 -14.88 0.63
N ARG A 90 -7.08 -15.11 1.84
CA ARG A 90 -8.38 -15.78 2.05
C ARG A 90 -9.55 -15.00 1.45
N ASN A 91 -9.49 -13.67 1.48
CA ASN A 91 -10.55 -12.79 1.00
C ASN A 91 -10.31 -12.29 -0.45
N ASN A 92 -9.28 -12.79 -1.14
CA ASN A 92 -8.90 -12.38 -2.50
C ASN A 92 -8.70 -10.87 -2.66
N MET A 93 -8.15 -10.23 -1.63
CA MET A 93 -7.85 -8.80 -1.61
C MET A 93 -6.44 -8.51 -2.13
N LEU A 94 -6.23 -7.32 -2.71
CA LEU A 94 -4.89 -6.81 -2.94
C LEU A 94 -4.27 -6.39 -1.60
N LEU A 95 -2.97 -6.65 -1.44
CA LEU A 95 -2.19 -6.18 -0.29
C LEU A 95 -1.22 -5.09 -0.74
N ILE A 96 -1.43 -3.88 -0.24
CA ILE A 96 -0.63 -2.69 -0.54
C ILE A 96 0.10 -2.27 0.74
N VAL A 97 1.42 -2.33 0.72
CA VAL A 97 2.27 -2.14 1.90
C VAL A 97 3.20 -0.94 1.72
N ASP A 98 3.06 0.02 2.61
CA ASP A 98 4.07 1.06 2.78
C ASP A 98 5.18 0.52 3.69
N CYS A 99 6.33 0.26 3.10
CA CYS A 99 7.54 -0.22 3.76
C CYS A 99 8.58 0.90 3.93
N ILE A 100 8.21 2.17 3.85
CA ILE A 100 9.20 3.27 3.89
C ILE A 100 10.10 3.16 5.12
N SER A 101 9.57 2.84 6.29
CA SER A 101 10.36 2.69 7.51
C SER A 101 10.81 1.25 7.79
N ALA A 102 10.20 0.25 7.16
CA ALA A 102 10.50 -1.16 7.36
C ALA A 102 11.52 -1.73 6.36
N PHE A 103 11.55 -1.23 5.12
CA PHE A 103 12.41 -1.76 4.06
C PHE A 103 13.89 -1.73 4.47
N LEU A 104 14.56 -2.89 4.43
CA LEU A 104 15.92 -3.17 4.90
C LEU A 104 16.14 -3.06 6.43
N ALA A 105 15.13 -2.65 7.19
CA ALA A 105 15.18 -2.66 8.65
C ALA A 105 14.51 -3.91 9.24
N ASP A 106 13.39 -4.30 8.64
CA ASP A 106 12.60 -5.46 9.04
C ASP A 106 12.49 -6.45 7.86
N GLU A 107 12.25 -7.73 8.16
CA GLU A 107 12.10 -8.76 7.14
C GLU A 107 10.83 -8.50 6.32
N PHE A 108 10.98 -8.37 5.00
CA PHE A 108 9.87 -8.22 4.07
C PHE A 108 10.15 -8.95 2.77
N ASP A 109 9.36 -9.98 2.49
CA ASP A 109 9.42 -10.74 1.24
C ASP A 109 8.06 -10.62 0.52
N MET A 110 8.06 -9.85 -0.57
CA MET A 110 6.86 -9.54 -1.32
C MET A 110 6.17 -10.78 -1.89
N GLU A 111 6.94 -11.80 -2.31
CA GLU A 111 6.39 -13.03 -2.89
C GLU A 111 5.76 -13.90 -1.82
N LYS A 112 6.46 -14.16 -0.71
CA LYS A 112 5.93 -14.95 0.42
C LYS A 112 4.65 -14.34 0.99
N LEU A 113 4.63 -13.02 1.14
CA LEU A 113 3.47 -12.27 1.62
C LEU A 113 2.36 -12.14 0.58
N ASN A 114 2.60 -12.49 -0.69
CA ASN A 114 1.68 -12.20 -1.79
C ASN A 114 1.24 -10.73 -1.79
N ALA A 115 2.18 -9.84 -1.47
CA ALA A 115 1.93 -8.40 -1.52
C ALA A 115 1.89 -7.93 -2.98
N ASP A 116 0.92 -7.10 -3.30
CA ASP A 116 0.73 -6.60 -4.67
C ASP A 116 1.52 -5.34 -4.94
N VAL A 117 1.69 -4.51 -3.92
CA VAL A 117 2.48 -3.28 -3.99
C VAL A 117 3.32 -3.14 -2.75
N MET A 118 4.60 -2.82 -2.95
CA MET A 118 5.51 -2.36 -1.91
C MET A 118 5.98 -0.94 -2.23
N ILE A 119 5.94 -0.08 -1.23
CA ILE A 119 6.35 1.33 -1.33
C ILE A 119 7.55 1.54 -0.41
N THR A 120 8.62 2.17 -0.91
CA THR A 120 9.73 2.60 -0.07
C THR A 120 10.34 3.91 -0.57
N GLY A 121 11.32 4.43 0.16
CA GLY A 121 12.03 5.66 -0.14
C GLY A 121 13.47 5.63 0.33
N SER A 122 14.30 6.49 -0.27
CA SER A 122 15.75 6.51 -0.07
C SER A 122 16.19 6.96 1.34
N GLN A 123 15.36 7.72 2.05
CA GLN A 123 15.75 8.47 3.25
C GLN A 123 15.63 7.70 4.59
N LYS A 124 15.36 6.41 4.55
CA LYS A 124 15.27 5.55 5.74
C LYS A 124 16.44 4.56 5.78
N ALA A 125 16.20 3.27 5.92
CA ALA A 125 17.26 2.26 6.06
C ALA A 125 18.17 2.12 4.82
N LEU A 126 17.76 2.62 3.64
CA LEU A 126 18.65 2.78 2.49
C LEU A 126 19.81 3.76 2.75
N ALA A 127 19.73 4.56 3.83
CA ALA A 127 20.77 5.49 4.26
C ALA A 127 21.23 6.48 3.16
N CYS A 128 20.35 6.83 2.24
CA CYS A 128 20.59 7.80 1.17
C CYS A 128 19.83 9.11 1.45
N PRO A 129 20.25 10.23 0.84
CA PRO A 129 19.49 11.48 0.90
C PRO A 129 18.05 11.28 0.40
N PRO A 130 17.07 12.06 0.92
CA PRO A 130 15.72 12.05 0.37
C PRO A 130 15.69 12.53 -1.07
N GLY A 131 14.78 11.99 -1.89
CA GLY A 131 14.60 12.37 -3.29
C GLY A 131 14.13 11.23 -4.19
N ILE A 132 14.33 9.98 -3.78
CA ILE A 132 13.92 8.81 -4.56
C ILE A 132 12.78 8.09 -3.83
N SER A 133 11.70 7.84 -4.55
CA SER A 133 10.62 6.95 -4.13
C SER A 133 10.58 5.72 -5.03
N ILE A 134 10.43 4.56 -4.44
CA ILE A 134 10.40 3.28 -5.15
C ILE A 134 9.03 2.66 -4.92
N ILE A 135 8.39 2.20 -6.00
CA ILE A 135 7.15 1.44 -5.99
C ILE A 135 7.42 0.13 -6.73
N VAL A 136 7.26 -0.98 -6.03
CA VAL A 136 7.36 -2.32 -6.62
C VAL A 136 5.95 -2.87 -6.81
N LEU A 137 5.65 -3.34 -8.03
CA LEU A 137 4.32 -3.81 -8.42
C LEU A 137 4.39 -5.29 -8.80
N ALA A 138 3.57 -6.11 -8.15
CA ALA A 138 3.30 -7.48 -8.61
C ALA A 138 2.40 -7.46 -9.87
N ASN A 139 2.35 -8.56 -10.59
CA ASN A 139 1.57 -8.68 -11.83
C ASN A 139 0.08 -8.30 -11.67
N ARG A 140 -0.53 -8.59 -10.51
CA ARG A 140 -1.93 -8.18 -10.24
C ARG A 140 -2.05 -6.65 -10.20
N ALA A 141 -1.13 -5.96 -9.54
CA ALA A 141 -1.12 -4.50 -9.46
C ALA A 141 -0.80 -3.86 -10.82
N VAL A 142 0.14 -4.43 -11.60
CA VAL A 142 0.42 -3.97 -12.97
C VAL A 142 -0.84 -4.02 -13.84
N LYS A 143 -1.60 -5.12 -13.79
CA LYS A 143 -2.88 -5.23 -14.51
C LYS A 143 -3.88 -4.14 -14.09
N ARG A 144 -3.91 -3.80 -12.79
CA ARG A 144 -4.76 -2.71 -12.28
C ARG A 144 -4.33 -1.35 -12.85
N VAL A 145 -3.02 -1.07 -12.87
CA VAL A 145 -2.47 0.17 -13.45
C VAL A 145 -2.87 0.32 -14.92
N TYR A 146 -2.79 -0.75 -15.71
CA TYR A 146 -3.19 -0.69 -17.13
C TYR A 146 -4.70 -0.54 -17.35
N ASN A 147 -5.53 -1.03 -16.42
CA ASN A 147 -7.00 -0.98 -16.51
C ASN A 147 -7.60 0.29 -15.90
N ASN A 148 -6.84 1.05 -15.12
CA ASN A 148 -7.28 2.29 -14.50
C ASN A 148 -6.82 3.50 -15.31
N GLU A 149 -7.58 4.59 -15.21
CA GLU A 149 -7.19 5.88 -15.79
C GLU A 149 -6.56 6.75 -14.71
N SER A 150 -5.31 7.14 -14.89
CA SER A 150 -4.65 8.12 -14.03
C SER A 150 -5.20 9.52 -14.29
N LYS A 151 -5.45 10.27 -13.23
CA LYS A 151 -5.84 11.69 -13.29
C LYS A 151 -4.65 12.64 -13.10
N SER A 152 -3.44 12.13 -13.15
CA SER A 152 -2.21 12.90 -12.98
C SER A 152 -1.26 12.64 -14.15
N MET A 153 -0.71 13.69 -14.72
CA MET A 153 0.36 13.57 -15.70
C MET A 153 1.66 13.09 -15.03
N TYR A 154 2.00 13.64 -13.85
CA TYR A 154 3.28 13.38 -13.18
C TYR A 154 3.30 12.05 -12.41
N LEU A 155 2.19 11.65 -11.81
CA LEU A 155 2.10 10.42 -11.01
C LEU A 155 1.51 9.24 -11.80
N ASP A 156 1.48 9.29 -13.12
CA ASP A 156 0.95 8.25 -13.99
C ASP A 156 1.92 7.04 -14.06
N LEU A 157 1.57 5.97 -13.34
CA LEU A 157 2.37 4.75 -13.33
C LEU A 157 2.28 3.98 -14.66
N LYS A 158 1.19 4.11 -15.42
CA LYS A 158 1.07 3.49 -16.75
C LYS A 158 2.09 4.09 -17.69
N SER A 159 2.15 5.42 -17.78
CA SER A 159 3.15 6.12 -18.57
C SER A 159 4.57 5.77 -18.13
N ALA A 160 4.83 5.67 -16.81
CA ALA A 160 6.12 5.26 -16.28
C ALA A 160 6.52 3.84 -16.74
N LEU A 161 5.60 2.87 -16.66
CA LEU A 161 5.84 1.48 -17.09
C LEU A 161 6.09 1.39 -18.59
N GLU A 162 5.30 2.09 -19.41
CA GLU A 162 5.46 2.10 -20.87
C GLU A 162 6.79 2.73 -21.32
N ASN A 163 7.22 3.80 -20.65
CA ASN A 163 8.51 4.42 -20.92
C ASN A 163 9.68 3.55 -20.44
N ALA A 164 9.55 2.89 -19.28
CA ALA A 164 10.57 1.96 -18.78
C ALA A 164 10.86 0.82 -19.75
N GLN A 165 9.85 0.29 -20.46
CA GLN A 165 10.04 -0.73 -21.51
C GLN A 165 10.93 -0.25 -22.66
N ARG A 166 11.01 1.06 -22.89
CA ARG A 166 11.85 1.70 -23.91
C ARG A 166 13.19 2.20 -23.34
N GLY A 167 13.47 1.91 -22.06
CA GLY A 167 14.66 2.42 -21.36
C GLY A 167 14.64 3.93 -21.13
N GLN A 168 13.46 4.53 -21.02
CA GLN A 168 13.26 5.98 -20.85
C GLN A 168 12.44 6.29 -19.59
N THR A 169 12.47 7.55 -19.17
CA THR A 169 11.54 8.12 -18.18
C THR A 169 10.42 8.88 -18.92
N PRO A 170 9.26 9.12 -18.25
CA PRO A 170 8.16 9.89 -18.86
C PRO A 170 8.52 11.36 -19.13
N PHE A 171 9.50 11.89 -18.43
CA PHE A 171 9.95 13.30 -18.46
C PHE A 171 11.44 13.39 -18.53
#